data_7333abd2bdcb0f3b742ab32bca07618a
#
_entry.id   7333abd2bdcb0f3b742ab32bca07618a
#
_cell.length_a   1.000
_cell.length_b   1.000
_cell.length_c   1.000
_cell.angle_alpha   90.00
_cell.angle_beta   90.00
_cell.angle_gamma   90.00
#
_symmetry.space_group_name_H-M   'P 1'
#
loop_
_entity.id
_entity.type
_entity.pdbx_description
1 polymer ?
#
loop_
_entity_poly.entity_id
_entity_poly.type
_entity_poly.pdbx_seq_one_letter_code
_entity_poly.pdbx_strand_id
1 'polypeptide(L)'
;MLIRHFSIEIILKRIYNYIIMRDLVVDKKYDNKKLSKLLLDTYPALKYGTFVKALKKKDILINEKRVSKDCIVYENDKVRIYIIDDLLYKKYDVPVIYEDDNIIIFNKPIDLEVTGIDSLTTYVNENYSPKFMPCHRLDRNTSGLIIFSKSDEVNNILMEKFKNHEIEKRYIAKVIGIPTKKKDTLIHYLFKDNKKSMVYISDKPKTGYRKIITSYKVISSNEKENTSILDINLETGRTHQIRAHLAYIGHPIIGDGKYGNNQINKKFNQKTQLLCSYYIKFNFISDAGVLNYLNGKEVKLDNISFI
;
A
#
# COMPACT_ATOMS: atom_id res chain seq x y z
N MET A 1 -14.67 27.88 -21.75
CA MET A 1 -13.83 28.87 -21.05
C MET A 1 -13.46 28.46 -19.62
N LEU A 2 -13.48 27.17 -19.29
CA LEU A 2 -13.21 26.61 -17.93
C LEU A 2 -11.88 25.84 -17.79
N ILE A 3 -11.13 25.63 -18.88
CA ILE A 3 -9.89 24.83 -18.91
C ILE A 3 -8.64 25.65 -18.52
N ARG A 4 -8.71 26.99 -18.49
CA ARG A 4 -7.55 27.84 -18.20
C ARG A 4 -7.29 28.11 -16.71
N HIS A 5 -8.25 27.88 -15.81
CA HIS A 5 -8.07 28.16 -14.38
C HIS A 5 -7.31 27.03 -13.65
N PHE A 6 -7.50 25.77 -14.05
CA PHE A 6 -6.80 24.62 -13.42
C PHE A 6 -5.29 24.58 -13.73
N SER A 7 -4.89 25.07 -14.91
CA SER A 7 -3.47 25.09 -15.30
C SER A 7 -2.65 26.16 -14.58
N ILE A 8 -3.27 27.26 -14.18
CA ILE A 8 -2.58 28.37 -13.50
C ILE A 8 -2.29 28.07 -12.05
N GLU A 9 -3.20 27.39 -11.32
CA GLU A 9 -2.95 26.95 -9.94
C GLU A 9 -1.87 25.87 -9.85
N ILE A 10 -1.82 24.94 -10.80
CA ILE A 10 -0.76 23.93 -10.87
C ILE A 10 0.58 24.55 -11.23
N ILE A 11 0.59 25.55 -12.11
CA ILE A 11 1.81 26.29 -12.50
C ILE A 11 2.27 27.19 -11.35
N LEU A 12 1.38 27.85 -10.64
CA LEU A 12 1.71 28.65 -9.46
C LEU A 12 2.22 27.78 -8.30
N LYS A 13 1.70 26.57 -8.09
CA LYS A 13 2.25 25.60 -7.14
C LYS A 13 3.66 25.11 -7.53
N ARG A 14 4.03 25.14 -8.82
CA ARG A 14 5.38 24.76 -9.30
C ARG A 14 6.41 25.87 -9.23
N ILE A 15 6.00 27.15 -9.25
CA ILE A 15 6.90 28.31 -9.28
C ILE A 15 7.29 28.78 -7.88
N TYR A 16 6.49 28.51 -6.87
CA TYR A 16 6.80 28.85 -5.50
C TYR A 16 7.24 27.60 -4.72
N ASN A 17 8.55 27.38 -4.62
CA ASN A 17 9.17 26.56 -3.55
C ASN A 17 8.89 27.23 -2.21
N TYR A 18 7.63 27.36 -1.82
CA TYR A 18 7.27 27.92 -0.53
C TYR A 18 7.60 26.92 0.56
N ILE A 19 8.31 27.39 1.56
CA ILE A 19 8.33 26.82 2.90
C ILE A 19 6.88 26.76 3.37
N ILE A 20 6.22 25.61 3.19
CA ILE A 20 4.87 25.42 3.66
C ILE A 20 4.98 25.24 5.17
N MET A 21 4.39 26.17 5.90
CA MET A 21 4.22 26.11 7.35
C MET A 21 3.28 24.94 7.68
N ARG A 22 3.72 24.04 8.54
CA ARG A 22 2.88 22.95 9.05
C ARG A 22 2.69 23.08 10.55
N ASP A 23 1.44 23.08 10.98
CA ASP A 23 1.04 23.12 12.37
C ASP A 23 0.60 21.72 12.82
N LEU A 24 1.04 21.32 14.01
CA LEU A 24 0.67 20.10 14.70
C LEU A 24 0.26 20.43 16.13
N VAL A 25 -0.72 19.71 16.63
CA VAL A 25 -1.02 19.67 18.06
C VAL A 25 -0.53 18.34 18.61
N VAL A 26 0.21 18.38 19.70
CA VAL A 26 0.79 17.19 20.33
C VAL A 26 -0.33 16.34 20.94
N ASP A 27 -0.50 15.12 20.41
CA ASP A 27 -1.45 14.12 20.91
C ASP A 27 -0.92 13.48 22.20
N LYS A 28 -1.82 13.01 23.07
CA LYS A 28 -1.54 12.31 24.33
C LYS A 28 -0.50 11.21 24.22
N LYS A 29 -0.44 10.47 23.09
CA LYS A 29 0.58 9.42 22.86
C LYS A 29 2.01 9.94 22.81
N TYR A 30 2.19 11.24 22.57
CA TYR A 30 3.50 11.92 22.55
C TYR A 30 3.77 12.77 23.78
N ASP A 31 2.86 12.76 24.76
CA ASP A 31 3.08 13.45 26.04
C ASP A 31 4.40 12.98 26.68
N ASN A 32 5.19 13.94 27.17
CA ASN A 32 6.49 13.70 27.77
C ASN A 32 7.47 12.91 26.86
N LYS A 33 7.39 13.09 25.53
CA LYS A 33 8.31 12.50 24.56
C LYS A 33 9.20 13.57 23.93
N LYS A 34 10.29 13.13 23.27
CA LYS A 34 11.14 14.06 22.50
C LYS A 34 10.41 14.58 21.26
N LEU A 35 10.65 15.83 20.91
CA LEU A 35 10.19 16.46 19.68
C LEU A 35 10.60 15.65 18.43
N SER A 36 11.82 15.09 18.41
CA SER A 36 12.27 14.17 17.36
C SER A 36 11.34 12.96 17.20
N LYS A 37 10.89 12.37 18.31
CA LYS A 37 9.98 11.23 18.26
C LYS A 37 8.64 11.60 17.62
N LEU A 38 8.06 12.73 18.00
CA LEU A 38 6.84 13.27 17.40
C LEU A 38 7.02 13.47 15.89
N LEU A 39 8.05 14.25 15.48
CA LEU A 39 8.18 14.68 14.09
C LEU A 39 8.60 13.54 13.14
N LEU A 40 9.47 12.63 13.58
CA LEU A 40 9.90 11.48 12.76
C LEU A 40 8.78 10.42 12.61
N ASP A 41 7.91 10.29 13.60
CA ASP A 41 6.74 9.41 13.49
C ASP A 41 5.63 10.04 12.62
N THR A 42 5.48 11.37 12.69
CA THR A 42 4.45 12.10 11.91
C THR A 42 4.86 12.25 10.45
N TYR A 43 6.15 12.41 10.17
CA TYR A 43 6.70 12.62 8.83
C TYR A 43 7.72 11.53 8.49
N PRO A 44 7.30 10.39 7.96
CA PRO A 44 8.19 9.23 7.72
C PRO A 44 9.33 9.47 6.73
N ALA A 45 9.22 10.50 5.86
CA ALA A 45 10.31 10.90 4.97
C ALA A 45 11.35 11.81 5.62
N LEU A 46 11.01 12.42 6.77
CA LEU A 46 11.91 13.31 7.50
C LEU A 46 13.08 12.52 8.07
N LYS A 47 14.28 12.80 7.57
CA LYS A 47 15.51 12.19 8.11
C LYS A 47 15.96 12.93 9.36
N TYR A 48 16.50 12.19 10.35
CA TYR A 48 17.01 12.80 11.59
C TYR A 48 18.03 13.93 11.32
N GLY A 49 18.91 13.78 10.31
CA GLY A 49 19.84 14.83 9.91
C GLY A 49 19.16 16.11 9.40
N THR A 50 18.03 15.99 8.70
CA THR A 50 17.20 17.13 8.26
C THR A 50 16.53 17.82 9.45
N PHE A 51 15.98 17.05 10.39
CA PHE A 51 15.43 17.55 11.65
C PHE A 51 16.47 18.36 12.43
N VAL A 52 17.70 17.84 12.60
CA VAL A 52 18.79 18.55 13.30
C VAL A 52 19.17 19.84 12.57
N LYS A 53 19.18 19.85 11.24
CA LYS A 53 19.43 21.08 10.45
C LYS A 53 18.33 22.11 10.67
N ALA A 54 17.05 21.68 10.70
CA ALA A 54 15.91 22.56 10.97
C ALA A 54 15.98 23.17 12.37
N LEU A 55 16.36 22.40 13.40
CA LEU A 55 16.60 22.93 14.76
C LEU A 55 17.72 24.00 14.75
N LYS A 56 18.85 23.75 14.10
CA LYS A 56 19.97 24.73 14.01
C LYS A 56 19.54 26.01 13.30
N LYS A 57 18.67 25.93 12.30
CA LYS A 57 18.10 27.08 11.59
C LYS A 57 16.96 27.74 12.35
N LYS A 58 16.51 27.16 13.46
CA LYS A 58 15.34 27.59 14.22
C LYS A 58 14.05 27.59 13.41
N ASP A 59 13.92 26.60 12.49
CA ASP A 59 12.75 26.39 11.63
C ASP A 59 11.63 25.58 12.31
N ILE A 60 11.72 25.40 13.64
CA ILE A 60 10.74 24.69 14.43
C ILE A 60 10.35 25.57 15.64
N LEU A 61 9.05 25.72 15.89
CA LEU A 61 8.50 26.43 17.03
C LEU A 61 7.65 25.47 17.87
N ILE A 62 7.66 25.71 19.19
CA ILE A 62 6.72 25.10 20.14
C ILE A 62 6.07 26.25 20.88
N ASN A 63 4.71 26.31 20.85
CA ASN A 63 3.93 27.39 21.48
C ASN A 63 4.50 28.78 21.11
N GLU A 64 4.67 29.00 19.79
CA GLU A 64 5.20 30.23 19.17
C GLU A 64 6.66 30.56 19.51
N LYS A 65 7.37 29.73 20.29
CA LYS A 65 8.78 29.93 20.64
C LYS A 65 9.69 29.06 19.79
N ARG A 66 10.68 29.65 19.13
CA ARG A 66 11.68 28.93 18.33
C ARG A 66 12.54 28.02 19.20
N VAL A 67 12.72 26.78 18.78
CA VAL A 67 13.56 25.80 19.47
C VAL A 67 14.80 25.46 18.63
N SER A 68 15.94 25.24 19.31
CA SER A 68 17.23 24.94 18.68
C SER A 68 17.81 23.59 19.12
N LYS A 69 17.12 22.90 20.03
CA LYS A 69 17.51 21.59 20.58
C LYS A 69 16.31 20.66 20.60
N ASP A 70 16.57 19.36 20.54
CA ASP A 70 15.56 18.31 20.68
C ASP A 70 15.05 18.29 22.15
N CYS A 71 13.93 18.92 22.39
CA CYS A 71 13.31 19.07 23.71
C CYS A 71 12.14 18.09 23.90
N ILE A 72 11.64 18.03 25.12
CA ILE A 72 10.40 17.30 25.47
C ILE A 72 9.21 18.14 25.02
N VAL A 73 8.19 17.50 24.50
CA VAL A 73 6.87 18.08 24.18
C VAL A 73 5.80 17.49 25.09
N TYR A 74 4.74 18.24 25.33
CA TYR A 74 3.62 17.85 26.18
C TYR A 74 2.31 17.86 25.41
N GLU A 75 1.33 17.10 25.89
CA GLU A 75 -0.02 17.08 25.30
C GLU A 75 -0.55 18.52 25.13
N ASN A 76 -1.19 18.78 23.97
CA ASN A 76 -1.70 20.09 23.52
C ASN A 76 -0.64 21.16 23.18
N ASP A 77 0.66 20.87 23.26
CA ASP A 77 1.65 21.78 22.69
C ASP A 77 1.38 22.00 21.20
N LYS A 78 1.49 23.24 20.73
CA LYS A 78 1.39 23.60 19.32
C LYS A 78 2.78 23.63 18.70
N VAL A 79 3.05 22.68 17.82
CA VAL A 79 4.33 22.59 17.11
C VAL A 79 4.15 23.10 15.69
N ARG A 80 4.97 24.08 15.30
CA ARG A 80 5.01 24.65 13.94
C ARG A 80 6.37 24.36 13.32
N ILE A 81 6.37 23.87 12.08
CA ILE A 81 7.60 23.55 11.34
C ILE A 81 7.65 24.28 10.00
N TYR A 82 8.83 24.73 9.62
CA TYR A 82 9.15 25.36 8.34
C TYR A 82 10.10 24.47 7.55
N ILE A 83 9.64 23.29 7.16
CA ILE A 83 10.38 22.31 6.38
C ILE A 83 9.62 22.07 5.07
N ILE A 84 10.33 22.09 3.96
CA ILE A 84 9.69 21.88 2.64
C ILE A 84 9.08 20.47 2.55
N ASP A 85 7.94 20.35 1.90
CA ASP A 85 7.17 19.10 1.79
C ASP A 85 7.98 17.95 1.19
N ASP A 86 8.87 18.22 0.25
CA ASP A 86 9.77 17.22 -0.34
C ASP A 86 10.66 16.48 0.68
N LEU A 87 10.87 17.06 1.85
CA LEU A 87 11.64 16.47 2.95
C LEU A 87 10.74 15.85 4.02
N LEU A 88 9.46 16.16 4.03
CA LEU A 88 8.47 15.65 4.97
C LEU A 88 7.72 14.44 4.42
N TYR A 89 7.39 14.47 3.13
CA TYR A 89 6.59 13.46 2.45
C TYR A 89 7.40 12.77 1.35
N LYS A 90 7.18 11.48 1.19
CA LYS A 90 7.73 10.73 0.07
C LYS A 90 6.98 11.14 -1.20
N LYS A 91 7.74 11.42 -2.26
CA LYS A 91 7.15 11.53 -3.60
C LYS A 91 6.96 10.12 -4.15
N TYR A 92 5.74 9.82 -4.52
CA TYR A 92 5.38 8.57 -5.17
C TYR A 92 5.01 8.87 -6.63
N ASP A 93 5.53 8.06 -7.54
CA ASP A 93 4.99 7.95 -8.88
C ASP A 93 3.88 6.89 -8.84
N VAL A 94 2.64 7.32 -9.02
CA VAL A 94 1.44 6.46 -8.95
C VAL A 94 0.69 6.56 -10.27
N PRO A 95 1.08 5.74 -11.27
CA PRO A 95 0.45 5.77 -12.58
C PRO A 95 -1.04 5.40 -12.51
N VAL A 96 -1.87 6.13 -13.25
CA VAL A 96 -3.25 5.77 -13.55
C VAL A 96 -3.23 4.76 -14.69
N ILE A 97 -3.86 3.62 -14.49
CA ILE A 97 -3.96 2.53 -15.49
C ILE A 97 -5.31 2.56 -16.20
N TYR A 98 -6.36 2.94 -15.48
CA TYR A 98 -7.70 3.10 -16.02
C TYR A 98 -8.44 4.18 -15.24
N GLU A 99 -9.25 4.96 -15.93
CA GLU A 99 -10.11 5.96 -15.33
C GLU A 99 -11.37 6.15 -16.17
N ASP A 100 -12.52 6.28 -15.51
CA ASP A 100 -13.79 6.71 -16.07
C ASP A 100 -14.56 7.60 -15.07
N ASP A 101 -15.84 7.83 -15.30
CA ASP A 101 -16.65 8.70 -14.42
C ASP A 101 -16.88 8.12 -13.02
N ASN A 102 -16.79 6.80 -12.86
CA ASN A 102 -17.16 6.09 -11.62
C ASN A 102 -15.96 5.58 -10.84
N ILE A 103 -14.89 5.13 -11.53
CA ILE A 103 -13.73 4.50 -10.89
C ILE A 103 -12.42 5.05 -11.43
N ILE A 104 -11.37 4.90 -10.65
CA ILE A 104 -9.98 5.07 -11.08
C ILE A 104 -9.14 3.91 -10.56
N ILE A 105 -8.28 3.37 -11.40
CA ILE A 105 -7.39 2.24 -11.06
C ILE A 105 -5.95 2.71 -11.18
N PHE A 106 -5.24 2.64 -10.07
CA PHE A 106 -3.83 2.99 -9.98
C PHE A 106 -2.93 1.75 -10.00
N ASN A 107 -1.70 1.94 -10.49
CA ASN A 107 -0.59 1.02 -10.21
C ASN A 107 0.13 1.49 -8.95
N LYS A 108 -0.23 0.92 -7.80
CA LYS A 108 0.38 1.27 -6.51
C LYS A 108 1.86 0.84 -6.48
N PRO A 109 2.80 1.72 -6.19
CA PRO A 109 4.19 1.33 -5.98
C PRO A 109 4.37 0.54 -4.67
N ILE A 110 5.53 -0.09 -4.53
CA ILE A 110 5.99 -0.66 -3.24
C ILE A 110 6.26 0.46 -2.21
N ASP A 111 6.38 0.07 -0.93
CA ASP A 111 6.68 0.98 0.20
C ASP A 111 5.62 2.07 0.44
N LEU A 112 4.40 1.88 -0.08
CA LEU A 112 3.25 2.76 0.10
C LEU A 112 2.07 1.97 0.66
N GLU A 113 1.57 2.37 1.83
CA GLU A 113 0.33 1.81 2.39
C GLU A 113 -0.89 2.35 1.65
N VAL A 114 -1.99 1.61 1.64
CA VAL A 114 -3.22 2.07 1.00
C VAL A 114 -3.89 3.15 1.83
N THR A 115 -3.93 2.97 3.16
CA THR A 115 -4.57 3.89 4.12
C THR A 115 -3.61 4.26 5.23
N GLY A 116 -3.70 5.47 5.77
CA GLY A 116 -2.83 5.99 6.81
C GLY A 116 -2.46 7.44 6.56
N ILE A 117 -1.50 7.98 7.31
CA ILE A 117 -1.11 9.40 7.22
C ILE A 117 -0.33 9.68 5.91
N ASP A 118 0.68 8.86 5.61
CA ASP A 118 1.48 8.94 4.36
C ASP A 118 1.12 7.73 3.50
N SER A 119 -0.02 7.79 2.82
CA SER A 119 -0.64 6.66 2.15
C SER A 119 -1.12 7.00 0.74
N LEU A 120 -1.46 5.96 -0.02
CA LEU A 120 -2.06 6.15 -1.34
C LEU A 120 -3.37 6.94 -1.26
N THR A 121 -4.20 6.72 -0.22
CA THR A 121 -5.42 7.50 -0.01
C THR A 121 -5.11 8.98 0.21
N THR A 122 -4.09 9.31 1.03
CA THR A 122 -3.65 10.71 1.21
C THR A 122 -3.20 11.31 -0.12
N TYR A 123 -2.36 10.58 -0.88
CA TYR A 123 -1.92 11.00 -2.21
C TYR A 123 -3.10 11.26 -3.16
N VAL A 124 -4.07 10.35 -3.20
CA VAL A 124 -5.26 10.47 -4.07
C VAL A 124 -6.13 11.65 -3.64
N ASN A 125 -6.32 11.86 -2.34
CA ASN A 125 -7.08 12.98 -1.81
C ASN A 125 -6.48 14.34 -2.16
N GLU A 126 -5.15 14.43 -2.15
CA GLU A 126 -4.42 15.68 -2.43
C GLU A 126 -4.30 15.97 -3.94
N ASN A 127 -4.20 14.95 -4.78
CA ASN A 127 -3.94 15.12 -6.21
C ASN A 127 -5.17 14.95 -7.12
N TYR A 128 -6.25 14.33 -6.61
CA TYR A 128 -7.49 14.09 -7.37
C TYR A 128 -8.71 14.62 -6.62
N SER A 129 -9.24 13.87 -5.63
CA SER A 129 -10.42 14.29 -4.86
C SER A 129 -10.46 13.61 -3.49
N PRO A 130 -10.84 14.33 -2.42
CA PRO A 130 -11.06 13.74 -1.10
C PRO A 130 -12.26 12.78 -1.04
N LYS A 131 -13.09 12.75 -2.08
CA LYS A 131 -14.22 11.81 -2.19
C LYS A 131 -13.83 10.43 -2.70
N PHE A 132 -12.61 10.27 -3.25
CA PHE A 132 -12.19 8.99 -3.79
C PHE A 132 -11.80 8.03 -2.68
N MET A 133 -12.33 6.81 -2.74
CA MET A 133 -12.17 5.81 -1.69
C MET A 133 -11.59 4.51 -2.23
N PRO A 134 -10.60 3.90 -1.53
CA PRO A 134 -10.07 2.60 -1.93
C PRO A 134 -11.09 1.49 -1.70
N CYS A 135 -11.41 0.72 -2.73
CA CYS A 135 -12.38 -0.36 -2.66
C CYS A 135 -11.80 -1.68 -2.13
N HIS A 136 -10.48 -1.79 -2.07
CA HIS A 136 -9.75 -2.91 -1.49
C HIS A 136 -8.37 -2.47 -1.02
N ARG A 137 -7.57 -3.40 -0.55
CA ARG A 137 -6.22 -3.09 -0.08
C ARG A 137 -5.16 -4.00 -0.68
N LEU A 138 -3.96 -3.47 -0.78
CA LEU A 138 -2.70 -4.18 -0.99
C LEU A 138 -1.80 -3.96 0.23
N ASP A 139 -0.90 -4.91 0.51
CA ASP A 139 0.12 -4.70 1.54
C ASP A 139 1.07 -3.57 1.11
N ARG A 140 1.74 -2.93 2.08
CA ARG A 140 2.69 -1.83 1.85
C ARG A 140 3.68 -2.14 0.72
N ASN A 141 4.29 -3.32 0.74
CA ASN A 141 5.29 -3.75 -0.22
C ASN A 141 4.74 -4.60 -1.38
N THR A 142 3.43 -4.72 -1.53
CA THR A 142 2.79 -5.29 -2.71
C THR A 142 2.50 -4.17 -3.70
N SER A 143 3.02 -4.27 -4.91
CA SER A 143 2.73 -3.34 -6.01
C SER A 143 1.48 -3.76 -6.79
N GLY A 144 1.03 -2.88 -7.69
CA GLY A 144 0.05 -3.25 -8.70
C GLY A 144 -1.32 -2.59 -8.55
N LEU A 145 -2.28 -3.16 -9.26
CA LEU A 145 -3.60 -2.59 -9.47
C LEU A 145 -4.41 -2.45 -8.19
N ILE A 146 -4.95 -1.27 -7.97
CA ILE A 146 -5.86 -0.95 -6.89
C ILE A 146 -6.97 -0.02 -7.38
N ILE A 147 -8.22 -0.36 -7.05
CA ILE A 147 -9.42 0.37 -7.46
C ILE A 147 -9.79 1.39 -6.38
N PHE A 148 -10.05 2.62 -6.83
CA PHE A 148 -10.74 3.65 -6.06
C PHE A 148 -12.07 3.97 -6.70
N SER A 149 -13.11 4.11 -5.89
CA SER A 149 -14.41 4.66 -6.29
C SER A 149 -14.37 6.18 -6.27
N LYS A 150 -15.17 6.82 -7.14
CA LYS A 150 -15.30 8.27 -7.18
C LYS A 150 -16.51 8.80 -6.39
N SER A 151 -17.36 7.91 -5.86
CA SER A 151 -18.52 8.26 -5.03
C SER A 151 -18.84 7.16 -4.01
N ASP A 152 -19.64 7.52 -2.98
CA ASP A 152 -20.12 6.58 -1.96
C ASP A 152 -20.99 5.47 -2.57
N GLU A 153 -21.88 5.80 -3.53
CA GLU A 153 -22.71 4.82 -4.24
C GLU A 153 -21.85 3.76 -4.93
N VAL A 154 -20.89 4.20 -5.73
CA VAL A 154 -19.94 3.32 -6.44
C VAL A 154 -19.12 2.48 -5.46
N ASN A 155 -18.69 3.09 -4.33
CA ASN A 155 -17.97 2.34 -3.30
C ASN A 155 -18.80 1.21 -2.71
N ASN A 156 -20.06 1.46 -2.38
CA ASN A 156 -20.95 0.47 -1.81
C ASN A 156 -21.18 -0.71 -2.79
N ILE A 157 -21.42 -0.41 -4.07
CA ILE A 157 -21.55 -1.44 -5.11
C ILE A 157 -20.27 -2.28 -5.21
N LEU A 158 -19.10 -1.65 -5.32
CA LEU A 158 -17.83 -2.37 -5.45
C LEU A 158 -17.51 -3.21 -4.22
N MET A 159 -17.77 -2.71 -3.02
CA MET A 159 -17.57 -3.47 -1.77
C MET A 159 -18.44 -4.72 -1.73
N GLU A 160 -19.70 -4.64 -2.20
CA GLU A 160 -20.56 -5.80 -2.35
C GLU A 160 -20.05 -6.79 -3.40
N LYS A 161 -19.62 -6.30 -4.58
CA LYS A 161 -19.04 -7.13 -5.64
C LYS A 161 -17.76 -7.84 -5.19
N PHE A 162 -16.89 -7.18 -4.40
CA PHE A 162 -15.74 -7.83 -3.78
C PHE A 162 -16.14 -8.90 -2.76
N LYS A 163 -17.16 -8.65 -1.93
CA LYS A 163 -17.68 -9.60 -0.95
C LYS A 163 -18.25 -10.85 -1.61
N ASN A 164 -18.91 -10.69 -2.76
CA ASN A 164 -19.55 -11.75 -3.52
C ASN A 164 -18.59 -12.45 -4.50
N HIS A 165 -17.29 -12.10 -4.50
CA HIS A 165 -16.28 -12.64 -5.41
C HIS A 165 -16.58 -12.40 -6.90
N GLU A 166 -17.27 -11.31 -7.21
CA GLU A 166 -17.62 -10.89 -8.57
C GLU A 166 -16.53 -10.01 -9.23
N ILE A 167 -15.42 -9.78 -8.52
CA ILE A 167 -14.22 -9.10 -9.03
C ILE A 167 -13.03 -10.02 -8.84
N GLU A 168 -12.53 -10.58 -9.94
CA GLU A 168 -11.35 -11.43 -9.96
C GLU A 168 -10.08 -10.57 -9.83
N LYS A 169 -9.15 -11.03 -9.00
CA LYS A 169 -7.82 -10.43 -8.85
C LYS A 169 -6.74 -11.48 -8.99
N ARG A 170 -5.79 -11.22 -9.88
CA ARG A 170 -4.64 -12.11 -10.05
C ARG A 170 -3.34 -11.39 -9.71
N TYR A 171 -2.42 -12.19 -9.20
CA TYR A 171 -1.12 -11.71 -8.74
C TYR A 171 -0.01 -12.49 -9.42
N ILE A 172 1.11 -11.82 -9.66
CA ILE A 172 2.38 -12.48 -9.99
C ILE A 172 3.26 -12.45 -8.76
N ALA A 173 3.88 -13.60 -8.46
CA ALA A 173 4.89 -13.72 -7.42
C ALA A 173 6.13 -14.46 -7.93
N LYS A 174 7.33 -13.99 -7.54
CA LYS A 174 8.57 -14.79 -7.68
C LYS A 174 8.86 -15.45 -6.33
N VAL A 175 8.93 -16.79 -6.36
CA VAL A 175 9.08 -17.63 -5.16
C VAL A 175 10.37 -18.41 -5.16
N ILE A 176 10.78 -18.85 -3.98
CA ILE A 176 11.88 -19.80 -3.78
C ILE A 176 11.38 -21.21 -4.07
N GLY A 177 12.20 -22.00 -4.76
CA GLY A 177 11.91 -23.38 -5.11
C GLY A 177 11.04 -23.53 -6.35
N ILE A 178 10.87 -24.77 -6.76
CA ILE A 178 10.08 -25.18 -7.92
C ILE A 178 8.94 -26.08 -7.40
N PRO A 179 7.68 -25.58 -7.40
CA PRO A 179 6.54 -26.39 -6.99
C PRO A 179 6.42 -27.66 -7.82
N THR A 180 6.22 -28.80 -7.18
CA THR A 180 6.04 -30.10 -7.87
C THR A 180 4.78 -30.13 -8.73
N LYS A 181 3.71 -29.49 -8.26
CA LYS A 181 2.49 -29.31 -9.04
C LYS A 181 2.57 -28.03 -9.87
N LYS A 182 2.39 -28.12 -11.18
CA LYS A 182 2.36 -26.95 -12.07
C LYS A 182 1.17 -26.01 -11.83
N LYS A 183 0.09 -26.53 -11.24
CA LYS A 183 -1.05 -25.77 -10.71
C LYS A 183 -1.66 -26.50 -9.52
N ASP A 184 -2.10 -25.74 -8.53
CA ASP A 184 -2.78 -26.27 -7.34
C ASP A 184 -3.75 -25.25 -6.75
N THR A 185 -4.71 -25.72 -5.97
CA THR A 185 -5.62 -24.92 -5.16
C THR A 185 -5.40 -25.26 -3.69
N LEU A 186 -4.83 -24.32 -2.98
CA LEU A 186 -4.48 -24.45 -1.57
C LEU A 186 -5.68 -24.07 -0.72
N ILE A 187 -6.10 -24.96 0.17
CA ILE A 187 -7.22 -24.74 1.09
C ILE A 187 -6.71 -25.00 2.51
N HIS A 188 -6.56 -23.93 3.28
CA HIS A 188 -6.08 -23.99 4.68
C HIS A 188 -6.86 -23.00 5.55
N TYR A 189 -6.42 -22.80 6.76
CA TYR A 189 -7.04 -21.90 7.74
C TYR A 189 -6.00 -20.88 8.24
N LEU A 190 -6.39 -19.61 8.34
CA LEU A 190 -5.52 -18.49 8.68
C LEU A 190 -6.00 -17.82 9.96
N PHE A 191 -5.08 -17.63 10.91
CA PHE A 191 -5.25 -16.81 12.11
C PHE A 191 -4.37 -15.57 12.03
N LYS A 192 -4.94 -14.40 12.36
CA LYS A 192 -4.22 -13.13 12.44
C LYS A 192 -3.90 -12.77 13.88
N ASP A 193 -2.61 -12.75 14.22
CA ASP A 193 -2.12 -12.18 15.47
C ASP A 193 -1.88 -10.68 15.31
N ASN A 194 -2.80 -9.87 15.85
CA ASN A 194 -2.71 -8.41 15.73
C ASN A 194 -1.55 -7.84 16.54
N LYS A 195 -1.15 -8.47 17.67
CA LYS A 195 -0.04 -7.99 18.52
C LYS A 195 1.30 -8.14 17.80
N LYS A 196 1.50 -9.27 17.10
CA LYS A 196 2.73 -9.55 16.34
C LYS A 196 2.66 -9.05 14.89
N SER A 197 1.51 -8.56 14.44
CA SER A 197 1.25 -8.21 13.02
C SER A 197 1.62 -9.36 12.07
N MET A 198 1.39 -10.60 12.49
CA MET A 198 1.69 -11.83 11.75
C MET A 198 0.42 -12.64 11.49
N VAL A 199 0.45 -13.51 10.50
CA VAL A 199 -0.58 -14.53 10.30
C VAL A 199 0.05 -15.92 10.34
N TYR A 200 -0.74 -16.88 10.80
CA TYR A 200 -0.36 -18.28 10.94
C TYR A 200 -1.34 -19.15 10.15
N ILE A 201 -0.81 -20.19 9.51
CA ILE A 201 -1.58 -21.12 8.70
C ILE A 201 -1.70 -22.47 9.43
N SER A 202 -2.82 -23.15 9.21
CA SER A 202 -3.11 -24.48 9.74
C SER A 202 -3.86 -25.31 8.71
N ASP A 203 -3.55 -26.61 8.61
CA ASP A 203 -4.29 -27.57 7.78
C ASP A 203 -5.70 -27.84 8.31
N LYS A 204 -5.89 -27.69 9.62
CA LYS A 204 -7.15 -27.99 10.29
C LYS A 204 -7.84 -26.73 10.80
N PRO A 205 -9.18 -26.69 10.81
CA PRO A 205 -9.92 -25.59 11.42
C PRO A 205 -9.58 -25.51 12.93
N LYS A 206 -9.41 -24.29 13.44
CA LYS A 206 -9.19 -23.98 14.86
C LYS A 206 -10.00 -22.74 15.23
N THR A 207 -10.33 -22.59 16.51
CA THR A 207 -11.00 -21.38 17.01
C THR A 207 -10.23 -20.13 16.63
N GLY A 208 -10.90 -19.14 16.03
CA GLY A 208 -10.30 -17.89 15.56
C GLY A 208 -9.62 -17.96 14.18
N TYR A 209 -9.46 -19.15 13.62
CA TYR A 209 -8.95 -19.34 12.26
C TYR A 209 -10.07 -19.19 11.23
N ARG A 210 -9.76 -18.63 10.06
CA ARG A 210 -10.68 -18.48 8.94
C ARG A 210 -10.17 -19.24 7.73
N LYS A 211 -11.07 -19.94 7.03
CA LYS A 211 -10.76 -20.63 5.77
C LYS A 211 -10.21 -19.64 4.75
N ILE A 212 -9.15 -20.04 4.07
CA ILE A 212 -8.52 -19.31 2.96
C ILE A 212 -8.37 -20.23 1.76
N ILE A 213 -8.52 -19.66 0.56
CA ILE A 213 -8.36 -20.36 -0.71
C ILE A 213 -7.47 -19.51 -1.62
N THR A 214 -6.39 -20.14 -2.10
CA THR A 214 -5.41 -19.52 -3.01
C THR A 214 -5.07 -20.51 -4.10
N SER A 215 -5.38 -20.22 -5.35
CA SER A 215 -4.98 -21.05 -6.49
C SER A 215 -3.74 -20.48 -7.15
N TYR A 216 -2.84 -21.33 -7.61
CA TYR A 216 -1.68 -20.88 -8.38
C TYR A 216 -1.45 -21.73 -9.63
N LYS A 217 -0.76 -21.12 -10.60
CA LYS A 217 -0.18 -21.77 -11.79
C LYS A 217 1.28 -21.34 -11.93
N VAL A 218 2.18 -22.28 -12.12
CA VAL A 218 3.59 -22.00 -12.43
C VAL A 218 3.66 -21.51 -13.89
N ILE A 219 4.16 -20.29 -14.09
CA ILE A 219 4.38 -19.70 -15.42
C ILE A 219 5.74 -20.11 -15.96
N SER A 220 6.78 -19.97 -15.13
CA SER A 220 8.15 -20.31 -15.46
C SER A 220 8.92 -20.75 -14.22
N SER A 221 10.02 -21.48 -14.45
CA SER A 221 10.94 -21.91 -13.39
C SER A 221 12.37 -21.74 -13.85
N ASN A 222 13.25 -21.39 -12.92
CA ASN A 222 14.69 -21.30 -13.14
C ASN A 222 15.39 -22.30 -12.21
N GLU A 223 15.89 -23.40 -12.76
CA GLU A 223 16.55 -24.46 -11.98
C GLU A 223 17.87 -23.98 -11.37
N LYS A 224 18.64 -23.14 -12.09
CA LYS A 224 19.94 -22.63 -11.60
C LYS A 224 19.78 -21.74 -10.37
N GLU A 225 18.74 -20.94 -10.34
CA GLU A 225 18.41 -20.08 -9.21
C GLU A 225 17.54 -20.76 -8.17
N ASN A 226 16.94 -21.91 -8.51
CA ASN A 226 15.90 -22.59 -7.76
C ASN A 226 14.74 -21.65 -7.42
N THR A 227 14.14 -21.03 -8.44
CA THR A 227 13.04 -20.07 -8.32
C THR A 227 11.93 -20.36 -9.32
N SER A 228 10.72 -19.85 -9.04
CA SER A 228 9.58 -19.92 -9.95
C SER A 228 8.79 -18.63 -9.97
N ILE A 229 8.17 -18.34 -11.12
CA ILE A 229 7.15 -17.30 -11.28
C ILE A 229 5.78 -17.98 -11.22
N LEU A 230 4.95 -17.51 -10.31
CA LEU A 230 3.60 -18.02 -10.10
C LEU A 230 2.57 -16.96 -10.50
N ASP A 231 1.55 -17.37 -11.25
CA ASP A 231 0.31 -16.65 -11.43
C ASP A 231 -0.70 -17.15 -10.39
N ILE A 232 -1.23 -16.25 -9.58
CA ILE A 232 -1.98 -16.56 -8.37
C ILE A 232 -3.36 -15.95 -8.47
N ASN A 233 -4.40 -16.75 -8.24
CA ASN A 233 -5.78 -16.29 -8.08
C ASN A 233 -6.18 -16.34 -6.60
N LEU A 234 -6.77 -15.23 -6.10
CA LEU A 234 -7.28 -15.12 -4.75
C LEU A 234 -8.80 -15.26 -4.72
N GLU A 235 -9.30 -16.39 -4.25
CA GLU A 235 -10.73 -16.56 -3.95
C GLU A 235 -11.11 -15.90 -2.61
N THR A 236 -10.19 -15.84 -1.66
CA THR A 236 -10.34 -15.10 -0.39
C THR A 236 -9.23 -14.06 -0.26
N GLY A 237 -9.50 -12.90 0.37
CA GLY A 237 -8.56 -11.79 0.47
C GLY A 237 -8.21 -11.41 1.91
N ARG A 238 -7.52 -12.29 2.65
CA ARG A 238 -7.10 -12.00 4.03
C ARG A 238 -5.72 -11.33 4.09
N THR A 239 -5.46 -10.62 5.19
CA THR A 239 -4.15 -9.97 5.43
C THR A 239 -3.02 -10.96 5.20
N HIS A 240 -2.01 -10.59 4.42
CA HIS A 240 -0.81 -11.37 4.07
C HIS A 240 -1.10 -12.78 3.52
N GLN A 241 -2.32 -13.05 3.01
CA GLN A 241 -2.73 -14.41 2.66
C GLN A 241 -1.77 -15.10 1.68
N ILE A 242 -1.48 -14.51 0.52
CA ILE A 242 -0.57 -15.09 -0.49
C ILE A 242 0.79 -15.37 0.13
N ARG A 243 1.33 -14.40 0.86
CA ARG A 243 2.67 -14.45 1.46
C ARG A 243 2.83 -15.60 2.44
N ALA A 244 1.92 -15.67 3.42
CA ALA A 244 1.94 -16.73 4.42
C ALA A 244 1.58 -18.09 3.83
N HIS A 245 0.66 -18.15 2.88
CA HIS A 245 0.20 -19.40 2.26
C HIS A 245 1.30 -20.05 1.43
N LEU A 246 2.01 -19.27 0.59
CA LEU A 246 3.13 -19.78 -0.19
C LEU A 246 4.31 -20.18 0.70
N ALA A 247 4.61 -19.42 1.75
CA ALA A 247 5.63 -19.79 2.71
C ALA A 247 5.30 -21.10 3.44
N TYR A 248 4.02 -21.30 3.79
CA TYR A 248 3.54 -22.50 4.46
C TYR A 248 3.75 -23.78 3.65
N ILE A 249 3.59 -23.71 2.32
CA ILE A 249 3.83 -24.83 1.41
C ILE A 249 5.30 -24.95 0.98
N GLY A 250 6.23 -24.20 1.60
CA GLY A 250 7.67 -24.29 1.33
C GLY A 250 8.18 -23.43 0.16
N HIS A 251 7.32 -22.57 -0.43
CA HIS A 251 7.66 -21.69 -1.54
C HIS A 251 7.51 -20.21 -1.18
N PRO A 252 8.25 -19.67 -0.19
CA PRO A 252 8.11 -18.28 0.22
C PRO A 252 8.49 -17.31 -0.90
N ILE A 253 7.85 -16.14 -0.89
CA ILE A 253 8.12 -15.08 -1.86
C ILE A 253 9.49 -14.47 -1.60
N ILE A 254 10.29 -14.29 -2.66
CA ILE A 254 11.60 -13.64 -2.59
C ILE A 254 11.41 -12.18 -2.16
N GLY A 255 12.25 -11.72 -1.22
CA GLY A 255 12.18 -10.37 -0.65
C GLY A 255 11.16 -10.21 0.49
N ASP A 256 10.39 -11.25 0.83
CA ASP A 256 9.48 -11.18 1.96
C ASP A 256 10.25 -11.25 3.29
N GLY A 257 10.29 -10.13 4.03
CA GLY A 257 10.98 -10.04 5.31
C GLY A 257 10.23 -10.67 6.50
N LYS A 258 8.93 -11.04 6.33
CA LYS A 258 8.13 -11.66 7.40
C LYS A 258 8.01 -13.17 7.27
N TYR A 259 7.75 -13.66 6.07
CA TYR A 259 7.48 -15.07 5.79
C TYR A 259 8.55 -15.71 4.93
N GLY A 260 9.48 -14.93 4.38
CA GLY A 260 10.56 -15.37 3.53
C GLY A 260 11.82 -15.81 4.31
N ASN A 261 12.86 -16.09 3.53
CA ASN A 261 14.18 -16.46 4.03
C ASN A 261 15.16 -15.28 3.85
N ASN A 262 15.61 -14.68 4.94
CA ASN A 262 16.47 -13.50 4.91
C ASN A 262 17.85 -13.76 4.27
N GLN A 263 18.40 -14.96 4.35
CA GLN A 263 19.67 -15.29 3.70
C GLN A 263 19.50 -15.33 2.19
N ILE A 264 18.40 -15.94 1.70
CA ILE A 264 18.06 -15.97 0.29
C ILE A 264 17.71 -14.57 -0.22
N ASN A 265 16.94 -13.80 0.54
CA ASN A 265 16.62 -12.41 0.19
C ASN A 265 17.89 -11.57 -0.03
N LYS A 266 18.92 -11.74 0.82
CA LYS A 266 20.24 -11.11 0.65
C LYS A 266 20.94 -11.58 -0.62
N LYS A 267 20.91 -12.91 -0.92
CA LYS A 267 21.50 -13.46 -2.15
C LYS A 267 20.91 -12.85 -3.42
N PHE A 268 19.58 -12.61 -3.42
CA PHE A 268 18.88 -11.96 -4.54
C PHE A 268 18.91 -10.43 -4.46
N ASN A 269 19.55 -9.84 -3.45
CA ASN A 269 19.56 -8.40 -3.17
C ASN A 269 18.12 -7.80 -3.13
N GLN A 270 17.15 -8.56 -2.62
CA GLN A 270 15.76 -8.14 -2.53
C GLN A 270 15.39 -7.78 -1.09
N LYS A 271 14.87 -6.54 -0.91
CA LYS A 271 14.44 -6.01 0.39
C LYS A 271 12.94 -5.99 0.57
N THR A 272 12.19 -6.18 -0.52
CA THR A 272 10.74 -6.16 -0.57
C THR A 272 10.22 -7.35 -1.37
N GLN A 273 9.06 -7.88 -0.99
CA GLN A 273 8.46 -9.03 -1.64
C GLN A 273 8.22 -8.81 -3.14
N LEU A 274 8.65 -9.73 -3.97
CA LEU A 274 8.37 -9.75 -5.41
C LEU A 274 6.95 -10.28 -5.64
N LEU A 275 5.97 -9.42 -5.35
CA LEU A 275 4.52 -9.69 -5.43
C LEU A 275 3.82 -8.49 -6.04
N CYS A 276 3.07 -8.71 -7.12
CA CYS A 276 2.35 -7.68 -7.85
C CYS A 276 0.90 -8.10 -8.16
N SER A 277 -0.08 -7.25 -7.83
CA SER A 277 -1.47 -7.35 -8.28
C SER A 277 -1.53 -6.88 -9.74
N TYR A 278 -1.51 -7.80 -10.70
CA TYR A 278 -1.31 -7.44 -12.10
C TYR A 278 -2.57 -7.43 -12.95
N TYR A 279 -3.66 -8.05 -12.46
CA TYR A 279 -4.86 -8.24 -13.24
C TYR A 279 -6.11 -8.11 -12.39
N ILE A 280 -7.11 -7.43 -12.93
CA ILE A 280 -8.46 -7.28 -12.38
C ILE A 280 -9.45 -7.57 -13.49
N LYS A 281 -10.48 -8.38 -13.21
CA LYS A 281 -11.62 -8.60 -14.09
C LYS A 281 -12.92 -8.43 -13.34
N PHE A 282 -13.85 -7.69 -13.92
CA PHE A 282 -15.19 -7.51 -13.42
C PHE A 282 -16.08 -8.63 -13.99
N ASN A 283 -16.56 -9.53 -13.14
CA ASN A 283 -17.41 -10.69 -13.50
C ASN A 283 -18.72 -10.61 -12.72
N PHE A 284 -19.53 -9.60 -13.02
CA PHE A 284 -20.79 -9.38 -12.31
C PHE A 284 -21.81 -10.45 -12.69
N ILE A 285 -22.33 -11.16 -11.69
CA ILE A 285 -23.42 -12.15 -11.81
C ILE A 285 -24.75 -11.59 -11.30
N SER A 286 -24.69 -10.49 -10.53
CA SER A 286 -25.83 -9.75 -10.04
C SER A 286 -25.77 -8.30 -10.53
N ASP A 287 -26.90 -7.60 -10.48
CA ASP A 287 -26.95 -6.20 -10.90
C ASP A 287 -25.88 -5.35 -10.18
N ALA A 288 -25.20 -4.53 -10.93
CA ALA A 288 -24.17 -3.60 -10.44
C ALA A 288 -24.59 -2.13 -10.65
N GLY A 289 -25.88 -1.86 -10.93
CA GLY A 289 -26.39 -0.52 -11.10
C GLY A 289 -25.58 0.28 -12.12
N VAL A 290 -25.11 1.45 -11.74
CA VAL A 290 -24.31 2.36 -12.61
C VAL A 290 -23.00 1.74 -13.11
N LEU A 291 -22.57 0.61 -12.55
CA LEU A 291 -21.32 -0.09 -12.92
C LEU A 291 -21.53 -1.27 -13.87
N ASN A 292 -22.78 -1.57 -14.32
CA ASN A 292 -23.05 -2.71 -15.20
C ASN A 292 -22.20 -2.71 -16.48
N TYR A 293 -21.79 -1.54 -16.99
CA TYR A 293 -20.92 -1.40 -18.16
C TYR A 293 -19.50 -1.95 -17.96
N LEU A 294 -19.07 -2.14 -16.71
CA LEU A 294 -17.77 -2.77 -16.39
C LEU A 294 -17.81 -4.30 -16.51
N ASN A 295 -19.00 -4.91 -16.60
CA ASN A 295 -19.09 -6.37 -16.64
C ASN A 295 -18.32 -6.95 -17.84
N GLY A 296 -17.44 -7.91 -17.57
CA GLY A 296 -16.54 -8.51 -18.55
C GLY A 296 -15.24 -7.71 -18.80
N LYS A 297 -15.13 -6.47 -18.28
CA LYS A 297 -13.93 -5.65 -18.48
C LYS A 297 -12.74 -6.22 -17.73
N GLU A 298 -11.60 -6.20 -18.41
CA GLU A 298 -10.31 -6.61 -17.86
C GLU A 298 -9.33 -5.43 -17.83
N VAL A 299 -8.58 -5.29 -16.73
CA VAL A 299 -7.50 -4.32 -16.58
C VAL A 299 -6.24 -5.08 -16.19
N LYS A 300 -5.16 -4.87 -16.93
CA LYS A 300 -3.91 -5.64 -16.78
C LYS A 300 -2.69 -4.73 -16.86
N LEU A 301 -1.65 -5.07 -16.09
CA LEU A 301 -0.32 -4.47 -16.24
C LEU A 301 0.48 -5.25 -17.30
N ASP A 302 0.99 -4.56 -18.29
CA ASP A 302 1.79 -5.17 -19.36
C ASP A 302 3.23 -5.48 -18.92
N ASN A 303 3.77 -4.67 -18.02
CA ASN A 303 5.15 -4.78 -17.55
C ASN A 303 5.20 -4.96 -16.03
N ILE A 304 5.85 -6.05 -15.60
CA ILE A 304 6.12 -6.34 -14.19
C ILE A 304 7.63 -6.47 -14.04
N SER A 305 8.23 -5.64 -13.21
CA SER A 305 9.69 -5.43 -13.14
C SER A 305 10.54 -6.64 -12.75
N PHE A 306 9.93 -7.74 -12.29
CA PHE A 306 10.64 -8.93 -11.83
C PHE A 306 10.32 -10.23 -12.60
N ILE A 307 9.64 -10.10 -13.73
CA ILE A 307 9.40 -11.20 -14.69
C ILE A 307 10.46 -11.20 -15.77
#